data_f6b2026eca18461dde533d481f8609c4
#
_entry.id   f6b2026eca18461dde533d481f8609c4
#
_cell.length_a   1.000
_cell.length_b   1.000
_cell.length_c   1.000
_cell.angle_alpha   90.00
_cell.angle_beta   90.00
_cell.angle_gamma   90.00
#
_symmetry.space_group_name_H-M   'P 1'
#
loop_
_entity.id
_entity.type
_entity.pdbx_description
1 polymer ?
#
loop_
_entity_poly.entity_id
_entity_poly.type
_entity_poly.pdbx_seq_one_letter_code
_entity_poly.pdbx_strand_id
1 'polypeptide(L)'
;MEEHAVLTCDCSFVGLKPIMVDLPYPPICVREKNMAYAGYLSIDYCGAVSELSAITQYINNETRLACENCPMARTILGIAVAEMMHLQKLGELIVLLGGTVDYAAKYKNGRRMLWTPEFLSLQKERERIIAAGIESEQAAIQQYQTHIRMIGDEYVNAVLKRIIMDEEYHIMLLQALSCEK
;
A
#
# COMPACT_ATOMS: atom_id res chain seq x y z
N MET A 1 -23.64 34.88 25.73
CA MET A 1 -22.39 34.32 25.22
C MET A 1 -22.75 32.90 24.78
N GLU A 2 -22.82 32.66 23.47
CA GLU A 2 -22.99 31.30 22.96
C GLU A 2 -21.68 30.55 23.23
N GLU A 3 -21.71 29.53 24.06
CA GLU A 3 -20.61 28.57 24.19
C GLU A 3 -20.51 27.84 22.84
N HIS A 4 -19.50 28.19 22.05
CA HIS A 4 -19.17 27.42 20.89
C HIS A 4 -18.64 26.07 21.35
N ALA A 5 -19.43 25.02 21.12
CA ALA A 5 -18.99 23.64 21.37
C ALA A 5 -17.71 23.35 20.58
N VAL A 6 -16.66 22.93 21.27
CA VAL A 6 -15.42 22.48 20.63
C VAL A 6 -15.70 21.15 19.93
N LEU A 7 -15.50 21.10 18.64
CA LEU A 7 -15.59 19.86 17.86
C LEU A 7 -14.29 19.08 18.03
N THR A 8 -14.38 17.85 18.54
CA THR A 8 -13.22 16.96 18.72
C THR A 8 -13.46 15.65 17.98
N CYS A 9 -12.38 15.02 17.55
CA CYS A 9 -12.39 13.65 17.09
C CYS A 9 -11.71 12.79 18.16
N ASP A 10 -12.46 11.91 18.79
CA ASP A 10 -11.99 11.11 19.95
C ASP A 10 -11.33 9.78 19.53
N CYS A 11 -11.04 9.60 18.24
CA CYS A 11 -10.37 8.40 17.75
C CYS A 11 -8.90 8.40 18.19
N SER A 12 -8.53 7.42 19.04
CA SER A 12 -7.17 7.25 19.51
C SER A 12 -6.43 6.20 18.70
N PHE A 13 -5.23 6.53 18.24
CA PHE A 13 -4.32 5.65 17.50
C PHE A 13 -3.14 5.15 18.35
N VAL A 14 -3.19 5.35 19.66
CA VAL A 14 -2.16 4.81 20.59
C VAL A 14 -2.11 3.30 20.50
N GLY A 15 -0.90 2.76 20.35
CA GLY A 15 -0.67 1.32 20.25
C GLY A 15 -1.03 0.72 18.87
N LEU A 16 -1.27 1.55 17.87
CA LEU A 16 -1.48 1.08 16.50
C LEU A 16 -0.27 0.26 16.02
N LYS A 17 -0.54 -0.87 15.40
CA LYS A 17 0.46 -1.74 14.78
C LYS A 17 0.14 -1.91 13.30
N PRO A 18 1.15 -2.23 12.45
CA PRO A 18 0.89 -2.63 11.08
C PRO A 18 -0.01 -3.88 11.07
N ILE A 19 -0.97 -3.88 10.17
CA ILE A 19 -1.85 -5.03 9.93
C ILE A 19 -1.22 -5.89 8.84
N MET A 20 -0.61 -7.00 9.26
CA MET A 20 0.11 -7.92 8.40
C MET A 20 -0.11 -9.36 8.88
N VAL A 21 0.13 -10.31 7.99
CA VAL A 21 0.20 -11.73 8.36
C VAL A 21 1.33 -11.95 9.36
N ASP A 22 1.09 -12.73 10.43
CA ASP A 22 2.09 -13.05 11.46
C ASP A 22 3.12 -14.05 10.95
N LEU A 23 3.88 -13.64 9.94
CA LEU A 23 4.99 -14.37 9.35
C LEU A 23 6.16 -13.41 9.12
N PRO A 24 7.41 -13.86 9.34
CA PRO A 24 8.57 -13.02 9.10
C PRO A 24 8.72 -12.71 7.60
N TYR A 25 9.26 -11.54 7.30
CA TYR A 25 9.71 -11.24 5.94
C TYR A 25 11.00 -11.98 5.60
N PRO A 26 11.17 -12.41 4.34
CA PRO A 26 12.44 -12.91 3.87
C PRO A 26 13.51 -11.80 3.93
N PRO A 27 14.81 -12.15 3.97
CA PRO A 27 15.90 -11.19 3.91
C PRO A 27 15.82 -10.31 2.67
N ILE A 28 16.06 -9.01 2.83
CA ILE A 28 16.13 -8.07 1.70
C ILE A 28 17.51 -8.19 1.05
N CYS A 29 17.58 -8.95 -0.02
CA CYS A 29 18.80 -9.15 -0.81
C CYS A 29 18.44 -9.41 -2.28
N VAL A 30 19.44 -9.33 -3.14
CA VAL A 30 19.33 -9.61 -4.58
C VAL A 30 20.52 -10.45 -5.03
N ARG A 31 20.36 -11.24 -6.09
CA ARG A 31 21.41 -12.05 -6.65
C ARG A 31 22.50 -11.19 -7.31
N GLU A 32 22.08 -10.18 -8.06
CA GLU A 32 22.97 -9.24 -8.76
C GLU A 32 22.22 -7.94 -9.11
N LYS A 33 22.96 -6.91 -9.50
CA LYS A 33 22.35 -5.66 -9.99
C LYS A 33 21.60 -5.91 -11.29
N ASN A 34 20.36 -5.42 -11.36
CA ASN A 34 19.51 -5.54 -12.55
C ASN A 34 18.56 -4.34 -12.67
N MET A 35 18.90 -3.40 -13.55
CA MET A 35 18.12 -2.18 -13.76
C MET A 35 16.72 -2.42 -14.33
N ALA A 36 16.50 -3.52 -15.06
CA ALA A 36 15.17 -3.86 -15.57
C ALA A 36 14.27 -4.28 -14.41
N TYR A 37 14.79 -5.07 -13.45
CA TYR A 37 14.05 -5.46 -12.24
C TYR A 37 13.76 -4.26 -11.34
N ALA A 38 14.76 -3.37 -11.16
CA ALA A 38 14.55 -2.10 -10.46
C ALA A 38 13.44 -1.26 -11.11
N GLY A 39 13.35 -1.29 -12.44
CA GLY A 39 12.27 -0.64 -13.19
C GLY A 39 10.89 -1.22 -12.86
N TYR A 40 10.74 -2.54 -12.79
CA TYR A 40 9.47 -3.17 -12.40
C TYR A 40 9.08 -2.79 -10.97
N LEU A 41 10.01 -2.91 -10.03
CA LEU A 41 9.75 -2.54 -8.64
C LEU A 41 9.46 -1.04 -8.47
N SER A 42 9.97 -0.17 -9.35
CA SER A 42 9.61 1.27 -9.30
C SER A 42 8.14 1.51 -9.65
N ILE A 43 7.51 0.63 -10.43
CA ILE A 43 6.07 0.69 -10.72
C ILE A 43 5.28 0.29 -9.48
N ASP A 44 5.70 -0.79 -8.78
CA ASP A 44 5.10 -1.23 -7.53
C ASP A 44 5.31 -0.19 -6.42
N TYR A 45 6.43 0.50 -6.42
CA TYR A 45 6.78 1.53 -5.45
C TYR A 45 5.91 2.79 -5.58
N CYS A 46 5.77 3.34 -6.81
CA CYS A 46 5.15 4.66 -7.03
C CYS A 46 4.40 4.81 -8.36
N GLY A 47 3.94 3.73 -8.98
CA GLY A 47 3.02 3.79 -10.13
C GLY A 47 1.59 4.13 -9.73
N ALA A 48 0.66 4.00 -10.65
CA ALA A 48 -0.77 4.21 -10.37
C ALA A 48 -1.30 3.14 -9.39
N VAL A 49 -0.97 1.89 -9.63
CA VAL A 49 -1.14 0.79 -8.65
C VAL A 49 0.19 0.64 -7.95
N SER A 50 0.30 1.07 -6.69
CA SER A 50 1.57 1.10 -5.97
C SER A 50 1.38 1.32 -4.48
N GLU A 51 2.40 0.99 -3.68
CA GLU A 51 2.41 1.21 -2.23
C GLU A 51 2.24 2.69 -1.87
N LEU A 52 2.87 3.61 -2.63
CA LEU A 52 2.70 5.04 -2.36
C LEU A 52 1.26 5.49 -2.58
N SER A 53 0.58 4.95 -3.60
CA SER A 53 -0.84 5.23 -3.85
C SER A 53 -1.72 4.63 -2.74
N ALA A 54 -1.44 3.40 -2.32
CA ALA A 54 -2.16 2.73 -1.23
C ALA A 54 -2.03 3.50 0.08
N ILE A 55 -0.81 3.86 0.51
CA ILE A 55 -0.56 4.64 1.72
C ILE A 55 -1.39 5.94 1.71
N THR A 56 -1.26 6.72 0.65
CA THR A 56 -1.93 8.03 0.57
C THR A 56 -3.44 7.90 0.50
N GLN A 57 -3.94 6.86 -0.18
CA GLN A 57 -5.37 6.54 -0.25
C GLN A 57 -5.91 6.15 1.13
N TYR A 58 -5.23 5.23 1.85
CA TYR A 58 -5.67 4.77 3.16
C TYR A 58 -5.60 5.87 4.22
N ILE A 59 -4.58 6.72 4.21
CA ILE A 59 -4.52 7.91 5.09
C ILE A 59 -5.69 8.86 4.81
N ASN A 60 -6.03 9.11 3.54
CA ASN A 60 -7.18 9.94 3.19
C ASN A 60 -8.50 9.33 3.68
N ASN A 61 -8.66 8.03 3.52
CA ASN A 61 -9.86 7.29 3.92
C ASN A 61 -10.01 7.26 5.45
N GLU A 62 -8.92 6.99 6.18
CA GLU A 62 -8.88 7.02 7.64
C GLU A 62 -9.31 8.37 8.18
N THR A 63 -8.68 9.45 7.70
CA THR A 63 -8.99 10.83 8.14
C THR A 63 -10.46 11.18 7.97
N ARG A 64 -11.13 10.68 6.92
CA ARG A 64 -12.57 10.88 6.71
C ARG A 64 -13.42 10.11 7.69
N LEU A 65 -13.02 8.91 8.06
CA LEU A 65 -13.79 7.98 8.89
C LEU A 65 -13.54 8.14 10.39
N ALA A 66 -12.43 8.78 10.78
CA ALA A 66 -11.97 8.81 12.17
C ALA A 66 -13.02 9.35 13.16
N CYS A 67 -13.79 10.38 12.77
CA CYS A 67 -14.82 10.97 13.64
C CYS A 67 -16.19 10.24 13.57
N GLU A 68 -16.39 9.40 12.55
CA GLU A 68 -17.66 8.70 12.32
C GLU A 68 -17.59 7.24 12.77
N ASN A 69 -16.48 6.56 12.51
CA ASN A 69 -16.25 5.15 12.80
C ASN A 69 -14.79 4.90 13.19
N CYS A 70 -14.45 5.17 14.43
CA CYS A 70 -13.09 5.00 14.94
C CYS A 70 -12.53 3.56 14.79
N PRO A 71 -13.27 2.47 15.07
CA PRO A 71 -12.77 1.11 14.84
C PRO A 71 -12.35 0.88 13.39
N MET A 72 -13.16 1.28 12.42
CA MET A 72 -12.85 1.18 11.00
C MET A 72 -11.64 2.04 10.62
N ALA A 73 -11.61 3.30 11.06
CA ALA A 73 -10.48 4.19 10.82
C ALA A 73 -9.16 3.59 11.34
N ARG A 74 -9.17 2.98 12.54
CA ARG A 74 -8.01 2.30 13.09
C ARG A 74 -7.55 1.11 12.23
N THR A 75 -8.48 0.32 11.71
CA THR A 75 -8.15 -0.79 10.80
C THR A 75 -7.52 -0.26 9.52
N ILE A 76 -8.12 0.74 8.89
CA ILE A 76 -7.60 1.36 7.67
C ILE A 76 -6.22 1.97 7.88
N LEU A 77 -5.98 2.65 9.01
CA LEU A 77 -4.67 3.17 9.34
C LEU A 77 -3.64 2.06 9.61
N GLY A 78 -4.06 0.95 10.20
CA GLY A 78 -3.20 -0.23 10.40
C GLY A 78 -2.75 -0.83 9.07
N ILE A 79 -3.62 -0.88 8.07
CA ILE A 79 -3.26 -1.25 6.69
C ILE A 79 -2.26 -0.23 6.12
N ALA A 80 -2.52 1.07 6.21
CA ALA A 80 -1.59 2.11 5.73
C ALA A 80 -0.18 1.97 6.33
N VAL A 81 -0.07 1.56 7.60
CA VAL A 81 1.23 1.30 8.24
C VAL A 81 1.91 0.07 7.66
N ALA A 82 1.16 -0.97 7.27
CA ALA A 82 1.72 -2.12 6.57
C ALA A 82 2.26 -1.72 5.18
N GLU A 83 1.49 -0.93 4.41
CA GLU A 83 1.93 -0.41 3.10
C GLU A 83 3.19 0.44 3.18
N MET A 84 3.39 1.21 4.27
CA MET A 84 4.67 1.90 4.50
C MET A 84 5.85 0.94 4.64
N MET A 85 5.63 -0.24 5.24
CA MET A 85 6.67 -1.28 5.34
C MET A 85 6.92 -1.96 3.99
N HIS A 86 5.88 -2.17 3.17
CA HIS A 86 6.01 -2.66 1.80
C HIS A 86 6.81 -1.68 0.95
N LEU A 87 6.44 -0.40 0.99
CA LEU A 87 7.15 0.68 0.29
C LEU A 87 8.64 0.71 0.65
N GLN A 88 8.98 0.62 1.94
CA GLN A 88 10.37 0.58 2.41
C GLN A 88 11.13 -0.61 1.82
N LYS A 89 10.56 -1.82 1.87
CA LYS A 89 11.19 -3.04 1.35
C LYS A 89 11.43 -2.99 -0.17
N LEU A 90 10.46 -2.48 -0.92
CA LEU A 90 10.60 -2.25 -2.36
C LEU A 90 11.71 -1.22 -2.65
N GLY A 91 11.77 -0.14 -1.86
CA GLY A 91 12.82 0.87 -1.99
C GLY A 91 14.22 0.30 -1.77
N GLU A 92 14.39 -0.54 -0.74
CA GLU A 92 15.67 -1.23 -0.47
C GLU A 92 16.06 -2.16 -1.62
N LEU A 93 15.14 -2.96 -2.16
CA LEU A 93 15.37 -3.83 -3.30
C LEU A 93 15.74 -3.02 -4.56
N ILE A 94 15.05 -1.89 -4.83
CA ILE A 94 15.38 -1.01 -5.96
C ILE A 94 16.82 -0.53 -5.87
N VAL A 95 17.27 -0.09 -4.70
CA VAL A 95 18.66 0.38 -4.47
C VAL A 95 19.66 -0.76 -4.65
N LEU A 96 19.40 -1.94 -4.09
CA LEU A 96 20.26 -3.11 -4.24
C LEU A 96 20.39 -3.56 -5.70
N LEU A 97 19.30 -3.46 -6.48
CA LEU A 97 19.30 -3.73 -7.93
C LEU A 97 20.04 -2.66 -8.75
N GLY A 98 20.50 -1.57 -8.11
CA GLY A 98 21.24 -0.47 -8.75
C GLY A 98 20.33 0.67 -9.25
N GLY A 99 19.05 0.63 -8.92
CA GLY A 99 18.08 1.68 -9.23
C GLY A 99 18.14 2.87 -8.29
N THR A 100 17.26 3.84 -8.53
CA THR A 100 17.07 5.04 -7.69
C THR A 100 15.62 5.16 -7.26
N VAL A 101 15.41 5.65 -6.04
CA VAL A 101 14.09 5.90 -5.45
C VAL A 101 13.80 7.40 -5.59
N ASP A 102 13.02 7.78 -6.59
CA ASP A 102 12.76 9.17 -6.95
C ASP A 102 11.28 9.48 -7.23
N TYR A 103 10.38 8.67 -6.68
CA TYR A 103 8.92 8.74 -6.87
C TYR A 103 8.47 8.81 -8.34
N ALA A 104 9.24 8.14 -9.19
CA ALA A 104 8.95 8.02 -10.62
C ALA A 104 8.98 6.55 -11.05
N ALA A 105 7.84 6.06 -11.52
CA ALA A 105 7.76 4.74 -12.14
C ALA A 105 8.51 4.73 -13.49
N LYS A 106 9.31 3.68 -13.73
CA LYS A 106 10.15 3.54 -14.93
C LYS A 106 9.66 2.36 -15.75
N TYR A 107 9.13 2.63 -16.92
CA TYR A 107 8.55 1.63 -17.82
C TYR A 107 9.58 1.13 -18.84
N LYS A 108 9.40 -0.09 -19.36
CA LYS A 108 10.28 -0.75 -20.37
C LYS A 108 10.56 0.08 -21.60
N ASN A 109 9.61 0.91 -22.02
CA ASN A 109 9.75 1.78 -23.19
C ASN A 109 10.57 3.05 -22.91
N GLY A 110 11.23 3.16 -21.76
CA GLY A 110 11.97 4.33 -21.33
C GLY A 110 11.07 5.47 -20.77
N ARG A 111 9.76 5.30 -20.76
CA ARG A 111 8.85 6.29 -20.17
C ARG A 111 9.08 6.34 -18.66
N ARG A 112 9.21 7.55 -18.15
CA ARG A 112 9.25 7.87 -16.73
C ARG A 112 7.98 8.65 -16.37
N MET A 113 7.29 8.24 -15.32
CA MET A 113 6.06 8.88 -14.86
C MET A 113 6.16 9.16 -13.37
N LEU A 114 6.11 10.43 -13.01
CA LEU A 114 6.06 10.85 -11.60
C LEU A 114 4.74 10.42 -10.98
N TRP A 115 4.79 10.08 -9.70
CA TRP A 115 3.57 9.88 -8.92
C TRP A 115 2.73 11.16 -8.89
N THR A 116 1.42 11.01 -8.94
CA THR A 116 0.46 12.12 -8.92
C THR A 116 -0.77 11.76 -8.07
N PRO A 117 -1.39 12.72 -7.37
CA PRO A 117 -2.65 12.50 -6.67
C PRO A 117 -3.82 12.05 -7.57
N GLU A 118 -3.71 12.20 -8.89
CA GLU A 118 -4.70 11.69 -9.86
C GLU A 118 -4.86 10.16 -9.84
N PHE A 119 -3.90 9.45 -9.24
CA PHE A 119 -4.00 8.00 -9.05
C PHE A 119 -4.95 7.58 -7.92
N LEU A 120 -5.41 8.53 -7.09
CA LEU A 120 -6.22 8.26 -5.92
C LEU A 120 -7.72 8.23 -6.25
N SER A 121 -8.42 7.28 -5.65
CA SER A 121 -9.88 7.20 -5.66
C SER A 121 -10.45 7.91 -4.43
N LEU A 122 -10.78 9.18 -4.55
CA LEU A 122 -11.25 10.01 -3.43
C LEU A 122 -12.76 9.80 -3.16
N GLN A 123 -13.14 8.60 -2.77
CA GLN A 123 -14.52 8.26 -2.41
C GLN A 123 -14.93 8.92 -1.09
N LYS A 124 -16.24 9.14 -0.91
CA LYS A 124 -16.80 9.79 0.29
C LYS A 124 -17.64 8.81 1.12
N GLU A 125 -18.43 7.97 0.47
CA GLU A 125 -19.30 7.02 1.12
C GLU A 125 -18.47 5.81 1.59
N ARG A 126 -18.74 5.34 2.80
CA ARG A 126 -18.09 4.23 3.48
C ARG A 126 -17.99 2.97 2.58
N GLU A 127 -19.11 2.58 1.98
CA GLU A 127 -19.17 1.37 1.15
C GLU A 127 -18.28 1.50 -0.09
N ARG A 128 -18.20 2.69 -0.67
CA ARG A 128 -17.34 2.97 -1.83
C ARG A 128 -15.87 3.05 -1.45
N ILE A 129 -15.55 3.56 -0.26
CA ILE A 129 -14.19 3.55 0.29
C ILE A 129 -13.69 2.11 0.42
N ILE A 130 -14.50 1.22 1.01
CA ILE A 130 -14.16 -0.19 1.18
C ILE A 130 -14.03 -0.89 -0.17
N ALA A 131 -15.00 -0.70 -1.08
CA ALA A 131 -14.95 -1.33 -2.40
C ALA A 131 -13.70 -0.90 -3.20
N ALA A 132 -13.38 0.39 -3.20
CA ALA A 132 -12.17 0.90 -3.85
C ALA A 132 -10.88 0.35 -3.21
N GLY A 133 -10.86 0.15 -1.88
CA GLY A 133 -9.76 -0.52 -1.19
C GLY A 133 -9.57 -1.95 -1.69
N ILE A 134 -10.63 -2.75 -1.71
CA ILE A 134 -10.58 -4.14 -2.20
C ILE A 134 -10.10 -4.21 -3.66
N GLU A 135 -10.61 -3.34 -4.53
CA GLU A 135 -10.17 -3.26 -5.93
C GLU A 135 -8.68 -2.90 -6.05
N SER A 136 -8.19 -2.00 -5.20
CA SER A 136 -6.79 -1.59 -5.17
C SER A 136 -5.87 -2.77 -4.78
N GLU A 137 -6.19 -3.50 -3.71
CA GLU A 137 -5.42 -4.67 -3.28
C GLU A 137 -5.42 -5.79 -4.34
N GLN A 138 -6.56 -6.05 -4.96
CA GLN A 138 -6.66 -7.02 -6.05
C GLN A 138 -5.77 -6.62 -7.25
N ALA A 139 -5.73 -5.34 -7.60
CA ALA A 139 -4.87 -4.83 -8.66
C ALA A 139 -3.38 -4.95 -8.29
N ALA A 140 -3.01 -4.66 -7.03
CA ALA A 140 -1.65 -4.82 -6.53
C ALA A 140 -1.19 -6.28 -6.60
N ILE A 141 -2.01 -7.24 -6.15
CA ILE A 141 -1.72 -8.68 -6.25
C ILE A 141 -1.47 -9.09 -7.71
N GLN A 142 -2.32 -8.67 -8.64
CA GLN A 142 -2.16 -8.99 -10.08
C GLN A 142 -0.87 -8.41 -10.64
N GLN A 143 -0.51 -7.19 -10.27
CA GLN A 143 0.73 -6.51 -10.67
C GLN A 143 1.95 -7.25 -10.12
N TYR A 144 1.99 -7.57 -8.82
CA TYR A 144 3.05 -8.35 -8.21
C TYR A 144 3.22 -9.73 -8.85
N GLN A 145 2.12 -10.46 -9.08
CA GLN A 145 2.17 -11.74 -9.80
C GLN A 145 2.75 -11.60 -11.20
N THR A 146 2.48 -10.50 -11.88
CA THR A 146 3.07 -10.22 -13.20
C THR A 146 4.56 -9.95 -13.10
N HIS A 147 5.00 -9.15 -12.13
CA HIS A 147 6.40 -8.86 -11.92
C HIS A 147 7.19 -10.11 -11.47
N ILE A 148 6.62 -10.96 -10.61
CA ILE A 148 7.22 -12.25 -10.24
C ILE A 148 7.52 -13.12 -11.46
N ARG A 149 6.65 -13.14 -12.47
CA ARG A 149 6.90 -13.90 -13.73
C ARG A 149 8.02 -13.28 -14.59
N MET A 150 8.28 -11.98 -14.45
CA MET A 150 9.28 -11.25 -15.24
C MET A 150 10.64 -11.13 -14.53
N ILE A 151 10.68 -11.32 -13.23
CA ILE A 151 11.86 -11.21 -12.38
C ILE A 151 12.40 -12.62 -12.12
N GLY A 152 13.63 -12.90 -12.59
CA GLY A 152 14.31 -14.19 -12.39
C GLY A 152 15.12 -14.25 -11.08
N ASP A 153 14.98 -13.30 -10.18
CA ASP A 153 15.67 -13.26 -8.89
C ASP A 153 14.74 -13.83 -7.79
N GLU A 154 15.15 -14.95 -7.21
CA GLU A 154 14.37 -15.66 -6.19
C GLU A 154 14.21 -14.87 -4.90
N TYR A 155 15.19 -14.06 -4.52
CA TYR A 155 15.13 -13.24 -3.30
C TYR A 155 14.12 -12.11 -3.46
N VAL A 156 14.15 -11.41 -4.58
CA VAL A 156 13.12 -10.41 -4.92
C VAL A 156 11.74 -11.05 -4.93
N ASN A 157 11.61 -12.19 -5.61
CA ASN A 157 10.32 -12.89 -5.72
C ASN A 157 9.81 -13.41 -4.38
N ALA A 158 10.69 -13.75 -3.44
CA ALA A 158 10.28 -14.14 -2.09
C ALA A 158 9.65 -12.97 -1.34
N VAL A 159 10.21 -11.76 -1.47
CA VAL A 159 9.65 -10.54 -0.85
C VAL A 159 8.29 -10.20 -1.47
N LEU A 160 8.18 -10.20 -2.81
CA LEU A 160 6.91 -9.92 -3.49
C LEU A 160 5.80 -10.92 -3.09
N LYS A 161 6.13 -12.21 -2.98
CA LYS A 161 5.18 -13.23 -2.52
C LYS A 161 4.73 -12.99 -1.08
N ARG A 162 5.63 -12.50 -0.23
CA ARG A 162 5.29 -12.20 1.17
C ARG A 162 4.39 -10.97 1.25
N ILE A 163 4.62 -9.94 0.42
CA ILE A 163 3.72 -8.78 0.30
C ILE A 163 2.33 -9.25 -0.15
N ILE A 164 2.23 -10.07 -1.19
CA ILE A 164 0.92 -10.61 -1.67
C ILE A 164 0.11 -11.24 -0.53
N MET A 165 0.75 -11.92 0.42
CA MET A 165 0.02 -12.51 1.57
C MET A 165 -0.60 -11.43 2.47
N ASP A 166 0.06 -10.28 2.60
CA ASP A 166 -0.48 -9.17 3.36
C ASP A 166 -1.65 -8.51 2.61
N GLU A 167 -1.56 -8.35 1.28
CA GLU A 167 -2.66 -7.81 0.47
C GLU A 167 -3.90 -8.72 0.49
N GLU A 168 -3.71 -10.05 0.44
CA GLU A 168 -4.80 -11.01 0.62
C GLU A 168 -5.46 -10.88 1.99
N TYR A 169 -4.66 -10.64 3.04
CA TYR A 169 -5.18 -10.40 4.39
C TYR A 169 -5.91 -9.05 4.49
N HIS A 170 -5.41 -7.99 3.86
CA HIS A 170 -6.08 -6.70 3.78
C HIS A 170 -7.46 -6.83 3.11
N ILE A 171 -7.58 -7.57 2.01
CA ILE A 171 -8.86 -7.85 1.35
C ILE A 171 -9.84 -8.53 2.31
N MET A 172 -9.41 -9.55 3.05
CA MET A 172 -10.26 -10.24 4.03
C MET A 172 -10.80 -9.27 5.09
N LEU A 173 -9.97 -8.39 5.61
CA LEU A 173 -10.37 -7.39 6.61
C LEU A 173 -11.33 -6.35 6.04
N LEU A 174 -11.04 -5.83 4.84
CA LEU A 174 -11.93 -4.87 4.17
C LEU A 174 -13.30 -5.50 3.88
N GLN A 175 -13.34 -6.77 3.48
CA GLN A 175 -14.60 -7.52 3.31
C GLN A 175 -15.36 -7.66 4.63
N ALA A 176 -14.67 -7.94 5.74
CA ALA A 176 -15.30 -8.01 7.06
C ALA A 176 -15.92 -6.67 7.45
N LEU A 177 -15.20 -5.55 7.23
CA LEU A 177 -15.71 -4.20 7.46
C LEU A 177 -16.95 -3.86 6.61
N SER A 178 -17.09 -4.43 5.43
CA SER A 178 -18.28 -4.23 4.58
C SER A 178 -19.56 -4.86 5.15
N CYS A 179 -19.41 -5.85 6.02
CA CYS A 179 -20.51 -6.56 6.66
C CYS A 179 -20.98 -5.91 7.98
N GLU A 180 -20.21 -4.99 8.54
CA GLU A 180 -20.58 -4.26 9.76
C GLU A 180 -21.62 -3.17 9.41
N LYS A 181 -22.77 -3.20 10.11
CA LYS A 181 -23.89 -2.24 9.92
C LYS A 181 -23.70 -1.00 10.75
#